data_476dc1d3a8d291165e08e04567247154
#
_entry.id   476dc1d3a8d291165e08e04567247154
#
_cell.length_a   1.000
_cell.length_b   1.000
_cell.length_c   1.000
_cell.angle_alpha   90.00
_cell.angle_beta   90.00
_cell.angle_gamma   90.00
#
_symmetry.space_group_name_H-M   'P 1'
#
loop_
_entity.id
_entity.type
_entity.pdbx_description
1 polymer ?
#
loop_
_entity_poly.entity_id
_entity_poly.type
_entity_poly.pdbx_seq_one_letter_code
_entity_poly.pdbx_strand_id
1 'polypeptide(L)'
;TLLVIQTIAKGPSQKAGIVAGDRIVAVNDTAISGVKMPRDQIMMRLRGPKGTMVKLSVVRREVADTLTFNVKRDKIPVKSLDASYIIRPGVGYIRIGSFGATTYDEFMTAVNKLKAAGMKDLILDLQDNGGGYLQAAVKIANEFLPKDDIIVYANGLKSSRMDYRANGSGKLLDGKVVVLVNEFTASASEIVSGAMQ
;
A
#
# COMPACT_ATOMS: atom_id res chain seq x y z
N THR A 1 -7.09 26.38 3.21
CA THR A 1 -7.10 25.77 1.86
C THR A 1 -6.37 24.44 1.90
N LEU A 2 -6.92 23.41 1.29
CA LEU A 2 -6.29 22.10 1.14
C LEU A 2 -5.78 21.95 -0.31
N LEU A 3 -4.47 21.84 -0.47
CA LEU A 3 -3.85 21.63 -1.79
C LEU A 3 -3.86 20.14 -2.14
N VAL A 4 -4.31 19.80 -3.33
CA VAL A 4 -4.20 18.46 -3.91
C VAL A 4 -2.79 18.29 -4.50
N ILE A 5 -1.94 17.50 -3.84
CA ILE A 5 -0.59 17.21 -4.33
C ILE A 5 -0.67 16.25 -5.52
N GLN A 6 -1.44 15.17 -5.36
CA GLN A 6 -1.74 14.22 -6.44
C GLN A 6 -3.05 13.49 -6.15
N THR A 7 -3.65 12.92 -7.19
CA THR A 7 -4.79 12.02 -7.07
C THR A 7 -4.34 10.57 -7.21
N ILE A 8 -5.00 9.68 -6.48
CA ILE A 8 -4.73 8.24 -6.61
C ILE A 8 -5.32 7.73 -7.92
N ALA A 9 -4.49 7.04 -8.71
CA ALA A 9 -4.86 6.52 -10.01
C ALA A 9 -6.11 5.62 -9.92
N LYS A 10 -7.10 5.87 -10.79
CA LYS A 10 -8.41 5.20 -10.80
C LYS A 10 -9.24 5.42 -9.53
N GLY A 11 -8.79 6.29 -8.62
CA GLY A 11 -9.51 6.67 -7.40
C GLY A 11 -10.71 7.59 -7.68
N PRO A 12 -11.60 7.77 -6.69
CA PRO A 12 -12.80 8.59 -6.81
C PRO A 12 -12.54 10.03 -7.22
N SER A 13 -11.52 10.67 -6.65
CA SER A 13 -11.17 12.06 -6.95
C SER A 13 -10.71 12.25 -8.39
N GLN A 14 -9.86 11.32 -8.91
CA GLN A 14 -9.42 11.35 -10.29
C GLN A 14 -10.59 11.13 -11.27
N LYS A 15 -11.47 10.17 -10.95
CA LYS A 15 -12.67 9.90 -11.76
C LYS A 15 -13.64 11.10 -11.82
N ALA A 16 -13.66 11.89 -10.76
CA ALA A 16 -14.46 13.11 -10.69
C ALA A 16 -13.81 14.28 -11.45
N GLY A 17 -12.55 14.17 -11.90
CA GLY A 17 -11.86 15.22 -12.64
C GLY A 17 -11.00 16.17 -11.79
N ILE A 18 -10.74 15.82 -10.52
CA ILE A 18 -9.80 16.53 -9.66
C ILE A 18 -8.38 16.20 -10.11
N VAL A 19 -7.51 17.20 -10.16
CA VAL A 19 -6.11 17.06 -10.60
C VAL A 19 -5.13 17.62 -9.55
N ALA A 20 -3.85 17.31 -9.72
CA ALA A 20 -2.79 17.90 -8.92
C ALA A 20 -2.75 19.42 -9.12
N GLY A 21 -2.50 20.18 -8.06
CA GLY A 21 -2.53 21.64 -8.04
C GLY A 21 -3.89 22.25 -7.69
N ASP A 22 -4.97 21.49 -7.72
CA ASP A 22 -6.28 21.94 -7.27
C ASP A 22 -6.27 22.35 -5.80
N ARG A 23 -7.01 23.39 -5.46
CA ARG A 23 -7.18 23.89 -4.08
C ARG A 23 -8.62 23.72 -3.65
N ILE A 24 -8.90 22.80 -2.74
CA ILE A 24 -10.23 22.62 -2.18
C ILE A 24 -10.51 23.77 -1.21
N VAL A 25 -11.57 24.52 -1.44
CA VAL A 25 -11.97 25.70 -0.68
C VAL A 25 -13.24 25.49 0.13
N ALA A 26 -14.12 24.56 -0.27
CA ALA A 26 -15.29 24.19 0.51
C ALA A 26 -15.60 22.69 0.35
N VAL A 27 -16.27 22.12 1.36
CA VAL A 27 -16.77 20.74 1.41
C VAL A 27 -18.23 20.77 1.84
N ASN A 28 -19.13 20.22 1.00
CA ASN A 28 -20.59 20.26 1.21
C ASN A 28 -21.06 21.69 1.56
N ASP A 29 -20.68 22.64 0.74
CA ASP A 29 -20.97 24.06 0.87
C ASP A 29 -20.41 24.75 2.14
N THR A 30 -19.67 24.02 2.98
CA THR A 30 -18.98 24.58 4.14
C THR A 30 -17.58 25.04 3.73
N ALA A 31 -17.28 26.33 3.86
CA ALA A 31 -15.96 26.88 3.59
C ALA A 31 -14.89 26.26 4.52
N ILE A 32 -13.78 25.81 3.94
CA ILE A 32 -12.61 25.30 4.67
C ILE A 32 -11.37 26.19 4.46
N SER A 33 -11.46 27.13 3.54
CA SER A 33 -10.42 28.10 3.23
C SER A 33 -10.75 29.45 3.88
N GLY A 34 -9.74 30.11 4.49
CA GLY A 34 -9.93 31.41 5.13
C GLY A 34 -10.58 31.41 6.52
N VAL A 35 -10.99 30.25 7.03
CA VAL A 35 -11.81 30.10 8.27
C VAL A 35 -11.07 29.42 9.42
N LYS A 36 -9.74 29.31 9.41
CA LYS A 36 -8.91 28.65 10.45
C LYS A 36 -9.45 27.31 10.95
N MET A 37 -10.13 26.53 10.08
CA MET A 37 -10.69 25.23 10.44
C MET A 37 -9.54 24.23 10.73
N PRO A 38 -9.56 23.51 11.87
CA PRO A 38 -8.58 22.48 12.19
C PRO A 38 -8.55 21.37 11.12
N ARG A 39 -7.35 20.84 10.86
CA ARG A 39 -7.14 19.78 9.85
C ARG A 39 -8.04 18.58 10.06
N ASP A 40 -8.22 18.14 11.29
CA ASP A 40 -9.04 16.96 11.62
C ASP A 40 -10.51 17.18 11.25
N GLN A 41 -11.03 18.39 11.47
CA GLN A 41 -12.40 18.74 11.07
C GLN A 41 -12.57 18.74 9.55
N ILE A 42 -11.54 19.21 8.80
CA ILE A 42 -11.55 19.13 7.33
C ILE A 42 -11.57 17.66 6.90
N MET A 43 -10.71 16.82 7.50
CA MET A 43 -10.62 15.40 7.18
C MET A 43 -11.92 14.64 7.49
N MET A 44 -12.59 14.94 8.61
CA MET A 44 -13.89 14.36 8.94
C MET A 44 -14.97 14.70 7.92
N ARG A 45 -14.97 15.91 7.35
CA ARG A 45 -15.92 16.31 6.31
C ARG A 45 -15.66 15.63 4.97
N LEU A 46 -14.37 15.43 4.64
CA LEU A 46 -13.95 14.76 3.40
C LEU A 46 -14.24 13.25 3.47
N ARG A 47 -13.95 12.63 4.60
CA ARG A 47 -14.19 11.19 4.84
C ARG A 47 -15.68 10.91 5.04
N GLY A 48 -16.06 9.65 4.86
CA GLY A 48 -17.43 9.19 5.10
C GLY A 48 -17.62 7.76 4.58
N PRO A 49 -18.79 7.16 4.81
CA PRO A 49 -19.10 5.80 4.37
C PRO A 49 -18.93 5.64 2.85
N LYS A 50 -18.46 4.44 2.44
CA LYS A 50 -18.40 4.06 1.03
C LYS A 50 -19.75 4.25 0.35
N GLY A 51 -19.75 4.82 -0.86
CA GLY A 51 -20.92 5.03 -1.69
C GLY A 51 -21.61 6.38 -1.45
N THR A 52 -21.31 7.10 -0.36
CA THR A 52 -21.85 8.44 -0.12
C THR A 52 -21.17 9.48 -1.01
N MET A 53 -21.88 10.58 -1.29
CA MET A 53 -21.35 11.68 -2.10
C MET A 53 -20.74 12.76 -1.21
N VAL A 54 -19.71 13.42 -1.71
CA VAL A 54 -19.17 14.66 -1.15
C VAL A 54 -19.03 15.68 -2.27
N LYS A 55 -19.60 16.87 -2.05
CA LYS A 55 -19.45 18.02 -2.95
C LYS A 55 -18.20 18.80 -2.57
N LEU A 56 -17.31 19.03 -3.53
CA LEU A 56 -16.09 19.80 -3.33
C LEU A 56 -16.11 21.04 -4.19
N SER A 57 -15.87 22.20 -3.59
CA SER A 57 -15.62 23.44 -4.32
C SER A 57 -14.11 23.62 -4.43
N VAL A 58 -13.62 23.83 -5.64
CA VAL A 58 -12.20 23.79 -5.97
C VAL A 58 -11.82 25.01 -6.80
N VAL A 59 -10.73 25.63 -6.42
CA VAL A 59 -10.05 26.67 -7.22
C VAL A 59 -8.89 26.03 -7.96
N ARG A 60 -8.91 26.13 -9.29
CA ARG A 60 -7.87 25.64 -10.20
C ARG A 60 -7.12 26.80 -10.81
N ARG A 61 -5.80 26.64 -10.92
CA ARG A 61 -4.98 27.63 -11.62
C ARG A 61 -5.46 27.82 -13.06
N GLU A 62 -5.47 29.05 -13.53
CA GLU A 62 -5.91 29.43 -14.91
C GLU A 62 -7.40 29.24 -15.19
N VAL A 63 -8.22 28.92 -14.18
CA VAL A 63 -9.68 28.89 -14.28
C VAL A 63 -10.25 29.96 -13.36
N ALA A 64 -10.98 30.93 -13.92
CA ALA A 64 -11.52 32.08 -13.17
C ALA A 64 -12.60 31.65 -12.16
N ASP A 65 -13.43 30.67 -12.55
CA ASP A 65 -14.57 30.22 -11.74
C ASP A 65 -14.18 29.12 -10.76
N THR A 66 -14.88 29.07 -9.63
CA THR A 66 -14.78 27.95 -8.70
C THR A 66 -15.47 26.72 -9.30
N LEU A 67 -14.71 25.66 -9.47
CA LEU A 67 -15.21 24.38 -10.00
C LEU A 67 -15.91 23.58 -8.91
N THR A 68 -16.99 22.89 -9.25
CA THR A 68 -17.69 21.98 -8.35
C THR A 68 -17.54 20.55 -8.81
N PHE A 69 -17.09 19.68 -7.89
CA PHE A 69 -16.94 18.24 -8.12
C PHE A 69 -17.78 17.44 -7.14
N ASN A 70 -18.60 16.54 -7.64
CA ASN A 70 -19.32 15.55 -6.83
C ASN A 70 -18.53 14.25 -6.81
N VAL A 71 -17.90 13.95 -5.69
CA VAL A 71 -17.05 12.76 -5.53
C VAL A 71 -17.80 11.69 -4.78
N LYS A 72 -18.02 10.52 -5.40
CA LYS A 72 -18.59 9.34 -4.73
C LYS A 72 -17.48 8.69 -3.90
N ARG A 73 -17.64 8.66 -2.58
CA ARG A 73 -16.67 8.04 -1.68
C ARG A 73 -16.56 6.55 -1.96
N ASP A 74 -15.35 6.06 -2.04
CA ASP A 74 -15.06 4.64 -2.23
C ASP A 74 -13.81 4.24 -1.44
N LYS A 75 -13.57 2.93 -1.31
CA LYS A 75 -12.29 2.45 -0.83
C LYS A 75 -11.20 2.89 -1.82
N ILE A 76 -10.20 3.58 -1.32
CA ILE A 76 -9.06 3.99 -2.13
C ILE A 76 -8.09 2.82 -2.14
N PRO A 77 -7.84 2.17 -3.30
CA PRO A 77 -6.82 1.14 -3.36
C PRO A 77 -5.45 1.81 -3.22
N VAL A 78 -4.93 1.82 -2.02
CA VAL A 78 -3.52 2.15 -1.79
C VAL A 78 -2.76 0.90 -2.21
N LYS A 79 -2.00 0.99 -3.31
CA LYS A 79 -1.12 -0.11 -3.70
C LYS A 79 -0.04 -0.28 -2.65
N SER A 80 0.21 -1.52 -2.29
CA SER A 80 1.28 -1.90 -1.37
C SER A 80 2.62 -2.03 -2.07
N LEU A 81 2.61 -2.32 -3.38
CA LEU A 81 3.80 -2.41 -4.20
C LEU A 81 4.09 -1.09 -4.89
N ASP A 82 5.29 -0.54 -4.64
CA ASP A 82 5.79 0.68 -5.28
C ASP A 82 6.38 0.40 -6.65
N ALA A 83 7.03 -0.76 -6.82
CA ALA A 83 7.69 -1.16 -8.06
C ALA A 83 7.73 -2.67 -8.26
N SER A 84 7.67 -3.13 -9.53
CA SER A 84 7.95 -4.51 -9.91
C SER A 84 8.41 -4.56 -11.37
N TYR A 85 9.65 -5.03 -11.62
CA TYR A 85 10.22 -5.12 -12.96
C TYR A 85 11.41 -6.11 -13.01
N ILE A 86 11.86 -6.50 -14.20
CA ILE A 86 13.10 -7.23 -14.41
C ILE A 86 14.26 -6.23 -14.40
N ILE A 87 15.14 -6.31 -13.40
CA ILE A 87 16.29 -5.40 -13.24
C ILE A 87 17.48 -5.81 -14.14
N ARG A 88 17.61 -7.12 -14.39
CA ARG A 88 18.54 -7.72 -15.35
C ARG A 88 18.03 -9.10 -15.77
N PRO A 89 18.51 -9.70 -16.87
CA PRO A 89 18.06 -11.02 -17.31
C PRO A 89 18.06 -12.04 -16.15
N GLY A 90 16.91 -12.65 -15.89
CA GLY A 90 16.70 -13.64 -14.85
C GLY A 90 16.50 -13.08 -13.44
N VAL A 91 16.66 -11.78 -13.18
CA VAL A 91 16.51 -11.18 -11.84
C VAL A 91 15.34 -10.20 -11.81
N GLY A 92 14.33 -10.51 -11.00
CA GLY A 92 13.22 -9.62 -10.69
C GLY A 92 13.54 -8.68 -9.52
N TYR A 93 12.89 -7.53 -9.51
CA TYR A 93 12.88 -6.58 -8.40
C TYR A 93 11.44 -6.27 -8.04
N ILE A 94 11.13 -6.37 -6.75
CA ILE A 94 9.84 -5.98 -6.18
C ILE A 94 10.09 -5.11 -4.95
N ARG A 95 9.50 -3.90 -4.91
CA ARG A 95 9.48 -3.05 -3.72
C ARG A 95 8.09 -3.04 -3.10
N ILE A 96 8.03 -3.37 -1.81
CA ILE A 96 6.81 -3.31 -1.00
C ILE A 96 6.94 -2.13 -0.05
N GLY A 97 6.11 -1.08 -0.21
CA GLY A 97 6.13 0.12 0.63
C GLY A 97 5.34 -0.03 1.95
N SER A 98 4.40 -0.99 2.01
CA SER A 98 3.64 -1.28 3.23
C SER A 98 2.94 -2.64 3.15
N PHE A 99 2.58 -3.23 4.31
CA PHE A 99 1.79 -4.46 4.35
C PHE A 99 0.32 -4.16 4.63
N GLY A 100 -0.52 -4.19 3.60
CA GLY A 100 -1.97 -4.05 3.68
C GLY A 100 -2.72 -5.37 3.42
N ALA A 101 -4.04 -5.31 3.42
CA ALA A 101 -4.88 -6.49 3.20
C ALA A 101 -4.74 -7.10 1.79
N THR A 102 -4.34 -6.29 0.80
CA THR A 102 -4.19 -6.70 -0.61
C THR A 102 -2.74 -6.98 -1.02
N THR A 103 -1.78 -6.76 -0.13
CA THR A 103 -0.33 -6.85 -0.44
C THR A 103 0.06 -8.21 -0.98
N TYR A 104 -0.44 -9.30 -0.41
CA TYR A 104 -0.14 -10.64 -0.88
C TYR A 104 -0.64 -10.87 -2.32
N ASP A 105 -1.86 -10.46 -2.64
CA ASP A 105 -2.43 -10.63 -3.98
C ASP A 105 -1.69 -9.77 -5.02
N GLU A 106 -1.30 -8.54 -4.64
CA GLU A 106 -0.47 -7.65 -5.46
C GLU A 106 0.91 -8.26 -5.69
N PHE A 107 1.56 -8.78 -4.65
CA PHE A 107 2.84 -9.46 -4.70
C PHE A 107 2.79 -10.67 -5.64
N MET A 108 1.82 -11.56 -5.48
CA MET A 108 1.67 -12.74 -6.33
C MET A 108 1.36 -12.40 -7.79
N THR A 109 0.60 -11.32 -8.02
CA THR A 109 0.38 -10.81 -9.38
C THR A 109 1.70 -10.35 -10.01
N ALA A 110 2.53 -9.63 -9.26
CA ALA A 110 3.86 -9.19 -9.70
C ALA A 110 4.80 -10.38 -9.95
N VAL A 111 4.88 -11.34 -9.01
CA VAL A 111 5.69 -12.56 -9.14
C VAL A 111 5.30 -13.35 -10.40
N ASN A 112 4.02 -13.59 -10.63
CA ASN A 112 3.55 -14.33 -11.81
C ASN A 112 3.95 -13.61 -13.11
N LYS A 113 3.82 -12.27 -13.15
CA LYS A 113 4.23 -11.46 -14.29
C LYS A 113 5.75 -11.53 -14.53
N LEU A 114 6.55 -11.43 -13.47
CA LEU A 114 8.01 -11.49 -13.56
C LEU A 114 8.50 -12.89 -13.95
N LYS A 115 7.88 -13.95 -13.42
CA LYS A 115 8.19 -15.34 -13.83
C LYS A 115 7.87 -15.57 -15.31
N ALA A 116 6.75 -15.07 -15.80
CA ALA A 116 6.42 -15.11 -17.24
C ALA A 116 7.43 -14.35 -18.10
N ALA A 117 8.09 -13.32 -17.53
CA ALA A 117 9.17 -12.56 -18.16
C ALA A 117 10.57 -13.18 -17.95
N GLY A 118 10.67 -14.41 -17.41
CA GLY A 118 11.92 -15.14 -17.24
C GLY A 118 12.65 -14.93 -15.92
N MET A 119 11.99 -14.39 -14.88
CA MET A 119 12.57 -14.27 -13.53
C MET A 119 12.90 -15.65 -12.96
N LYS A 120 14.10 -15.80 -12.43
CA LYS A 120 14.59 -16.94 -11.64
C LYS A 120 14.88 -16.50 -10.20
N ASP A 121 15.56 -15.38 -10.02
CA ASP A 121 15.98 -14.82 -8.75
C ASP A 121 15.23 -13.52 -8.46
N LEU A 122 15.09 -13.14 -7.18
CA LEU A 122 14.34 -11.97 -6.75
C LEU A 122 15.14 -11.07 -5.81
N ILE A 123 15.11 -9.77 -6.04
CA ILE A 123 15.43 -8.75 -5.05
C ILE A 123 14.11 -8.25 -4.48
N LEU A 124 13.88 -8.49 -3.18
CA LEU A 124 12.73 -8.01 -2.42
C LEU A 124 13.16 -6.81 -1.58
N ASP A 125 12.67 -5.63 -1.94
CA ASP A 125 13.03 -4.38 -1.28
C ASP A 125 11.95 -3.99 -0.25
N LEU A 126 12.36 -3.97 1.03
CA LEU A 126 11.58 -3.58 2.20
C LEU A 126 12.15 -2.34 2.88
N GLN A 127 13.06 -1.60 2.24
CA GLN A 127 13.60 -0.35 2.78
C GLN A 127 12.48 0.68 2.98
N ASP A 128 12.51 1.39 4.10
CA ASP A 128 11.50 2.38 4.53
C ASP A 128 10.10 1.79 4.78
N ASN A 129 9.95 0.47 4.82
CA ASN A 129 8.68 -0.19 5.07
C ASN A 129 8.48 -0.46 6.56
N GLY A 130 7.67 0.36 7.24
CA GLY A 130 7.33 0.24 8.66
C GLY A 130 6.43 -0.95 9.02
N GLY A 131 6.15 -1.85 8.06
CA GLY A 131 5.35 -3.06 8.30
C GLY A 131 3.86 -2.91 7.96
N GLY A 132 3.01 -3.53 8.78
CA GLY A 132 1.56 -3.55 8.60
C GLY A 132 0.93 -4.89 8.98
N TYR A 133 0.12 -5.46 8.12
CA TYR A 133 -0.65 -6.68 8.39
C TYR A 133 0.23 -7.92 8.51
N LEU A 134 0.25 -8.55 9.69
CA LEU A 134 0.96 -9.79 9.99
C LEU A 134 0.64 -10.90 8.96
N GLN A 135 -0.63 -11.09 8.64
CA GLN A 135 -1.06 -12.16 7.74
C GLN A 135 -0.53 -11.99 6.32
N ALA A 136 -0.31 -10.76 5.86
CA ALA A 136 0.29 -10.51 4.56
C ALA A 136 1.78 -10.90 4.56
N ALA A 137 2.51 -10.56 5.63
CA ALA A 137 3.91 -10.95 5.81
C ALA A 137 4.08 -12.46 5.88
N VAL A 138 3.25 -13.15 6.69
CA VAL A 138 3.27 -14.62 6.81
C VAL A 138 3.02 -15.28 5.45
N LYS A 139 2.02 -14.82 4.69
CA LYS A 139 1.73 -15.38 3.36
C LYS A 139 2.88 -15.14 2.37
N ILE A 140 3.52 -13.97 2.41
CA ILE A 140 4.66 -13.66 1.54
C ILE A 140 5.87 -14.51 1.92
N ALA A 141 6.21 -14.62 3.21
CA ALA A 141 7.30 -15.47 3.68
C ALA A 141 7.09 -16.94 3.30
N ASN A 142 5.85 -17.44 3.37
CA ASN A 142 5.48 -18.79 2.96
C ASN A 142 5.83 -19.11 1.50
N GLU A 143 5.90 -18.12 0.62
CA GLU A 143 6.26 -18.34 -0.79
C GLU A 143 7.72 -18.78 -1.00
N PHE A 144 8.58 -18.57 -0.01
CA PHE A 144 10.02 -18.82 -0.08
C PHE A 144 10.48 -20.02 0.75
N LEU A 145 9.67 -20.50 1.69
CA LEU A 145 10.12 -21.42 2.72
C LEU A 145 9.59 -22.86 2.49
N PRO A 146 10.43 -23.87 2.74
CA PRO A 146 9.99 -25.25 2.73
C PRO A 146 8.95 -25.52 3.82
N LYS A 147 8.26 -26.64 3.68
CA LYS A 147 7.23 -27.05 4.63
C LYS A 147 7.79 -27.17 6.05
N ASP A 148 6.99 -26.74 7.02
CA ASP A 148 7.21 -26.80 8.47
C ASP A 148 8.24 -25.81 9.04
N ASP A 149 8.93 -25.02 8.19
CA ASP A 149 9.79 -23.95 8.65
C ASP A 149 8.99 -22.88 9.40
N ILE A 150 9.58 -22.35 10.49
CA ILE A 150 8.96 -21.31 11.31
C ILE A 150 9.13 -19.97 10.59
N ILE A 151 8.01 -19.32 10.27
CA ILE A 151 8.00 -17.95 9.75
C ILE A 151 8.12 -16.96 10.90
N VAL A 152 7.28 -17.11 11.91
CA VAL A 152 7.25 -16.28 13.11
C VAL A 152 6.47 -17.00 14.21
N TYR A 153 6.75 -16.68 15.47
CA TYR A 153 5.91 -17.10 16.58
C TYR A 153 5.47 -15.91 17.42
N ALA A 154 4.28 -16.01 18.00
CA ALA A 154 3.77 -15.08 19.00
C ALA A 154 3.76 -15.79 20.35
N ASN A 155 4.32 -15.16 21.39
CA ASN A 155 4.32 -15.66 22.75
C ASN A 155 3.99 -14.53 23.71
N GLY A 156 2.98 -14.68 24.54
CA GLY A 156 2.54 -13.65 25.48
C GLY A 156 2.50 -14.14 26.91
N LEU A 157 2.60 -13.24 27.89
CA LEU A 157 2.57 -13.57 29.31
C LEU A 157 1.33 -14.36 29.75
N LYS A 158 0.19 -14.18 29.05
CA LYS A 158 -1.11 -14.80 29.38
C LYS A 158 -1.71 -15.61 28.23
N SER A 159 -0.95 -15.83 27.15
CA SER A 159 -1.38 -16.62 25.99
C SER A 159 -0.36 -17.70 25.66
N SER A 160 -0.82 -18.86 25.23
CA SER A 160 0.07 -19.92 24.74
C SER A 160 0.82 -19.44 23.49
N ARG A 161 2.01 -19.99 23.29
CA ARG A 161 2.79 -19.76 22.07
C ARG A 161 1.99 -20.20 20.84
N MET A 162 1.98 -19.37 19.83
CA MET A 162 1.37 -19.61 18.51
C MET A 162 2.46 -19.52 17.44
N ASP A 163 2.72 -20.62 16.75
CA ASP A 163 3.69 -20.68 15.65
C ASP A 163 2.96 -20.50 14.30
N TYR A 164 3.53 -19.65 13.46
CA TYR A 164 3.18 -19.55 12.04
C TYR A 164 4.25 -20.28 11.24
N ARG A 165 3.86 -21.36 10.56
CA ARG A 165 4.77 -22.21 9.80
C ARG A 165 4.46 -22.19 8.32
N ALA A 166 5.49 -22.38 7.50
CA ALA A 166 5.36 -22.54 6.07
C ALA A 166 4.68 -23.87 5.74
N ASN A 167 3.87 -23.87 4.69
CA ASN A 167 3.15 -25.07 4.24
C ASN A 167 3.83 -25.79 3.06
N GLY A 168 4.93 -25.23 2.53
CA GLY A 168 5.72 -25.78 1.45
C GLY A 168 5.07 -25.67 0.05
N SER A 169 4.00 -24.89 -0.10
CA SER A 169 3.33 -24.69 -1.40
C SER A 169 3.80 -23.41 -2.12
N GLY A 170 4.87 -22.79 -1.66
CA GLY A 170 5.40 -21.55 -2.17
C GLY A 170 5.89 -21.63 -3.61
N LYS A 171 5.74 -20.54 -4.36
CA LYS A 171 6.17 -20.46 -5.77
C LYS A 171 7.59 -19.98 -5.96
N LEU A 172 8.29 -19.63 -4.89
CA LEU A 172 9.63 -19.03 -4.90
C LEU A 172 10.65 -19.88 -4.13
N LEU A 173 10.38 -21.19 -4.00
CA LEU A 173 11.25 -22.14 -3.31
C LEU A 173 12.59 -22.39 -4.03
N ASP A 174 12.61 -22.28 -5.36
CA ASP A 174 13.76 -22.69 -6.21
C ASP A 174 14.61 -21.50 -6.67
N GLY A 175 14.41 -20.30 -6.17
CA GLY A 175 15.15 -19.10 -6.58
C GLY A 175 16.02 -18.55 -5.46
N LYS A 176 17.03 -17.76 -5.83
CA LYS A 176 17.74 -16.95 -4.85
C LYS A 176 16.93 -15.70 -4.54
N VAL A 177 16.82 -15.37 -3.24
CA VAL A 177 16.24 -14.11 -2.80
C VAL A 177 17.27 -13.27 -2.07
N VAL A 178 17.26 -11.98 -2.36
CA VAL A 178 18.00 -10.96 -1.60
C VAL A 178 16.97 -10.00 -1.05
N VAL A 179 16.93 -9.82 0.27
CA VAL A 179 16.03 -8.87 0.94
C VAL A 179 16.79 -7.62 1.30
N LEU A 180 16.35 -6.46 0.82
CA LEU A 180 16.91 -5.15 1.16
C LEU A 180 16.12 -4.56 2.33
N VAL A 181 16.84 -4.18 3.37
CA VAL A 181 16.30 -3.56 4.59
C VAL A 181 17.13 -2.34 4.98
N ASN A 182 16.57 -1.46 5.79
CA ASN A 182 17.27 -0.33 6.40
C ASN A 182 16.73 -0.06 7.81
N GLU A 183 17.20 1.01 8.47
CA GLU A 183 16.81 1.39 9.82
C GLU A 183 15.33 1.73 10.00
N PHE A 184 14.60 1.97 8.92
CA PHE A 184 13.15 2.24 8.94
C PHE A 184 12.31 1.00 8.62
N THR A 185 12.96 -0.13 8.32
CA THR A 185 12.28 -1.42 8.15
C THR A 185 11.83 -1.95 9.49
N ALA A 186 10.53 -2.24 9.67
CA ALA A 186 9.99 -2.63 10.98
C ALA A 186 8.83 -3.63 10.89
N SER A 187 8.52 -4.31 12.04
CA SER A 187 7.30 -5.11 12.24
C SER A 187 7.10 -6.23 11.20
N ALA A 188 6.05 -6.17 10.36
CA ALA A 188 5.76 -7.17 9.34
C ALA A 188 6.93 -7.35 8.34
N SER A 189 7.69 -6.30 8.06
CA SER A 189 8.88 -6.36 7.21
C SER A 189 10.01 -7.15 7.87
N GLU A 190 10.18 -7.02 9.19
CA GLU A 190 11.16 -7.81 9.96
C GLU A 190 10.78 -9.29 10.00
N ILE A 191 9.46 -9.60 10.03
CA ILE A 191 8.99 -11.00 9.94
C ILE A 191 9.43 -11.62 8.61
N VAL A 192 9.24 -10.93 7.49
CA VAL A 192 9.65 -11.45 6.18
C VAL A 192 11.18 -11.57 6.11
N SER A 193 11.94 -10.53 6.49
CA SER A 193 13.41 -10.56 6.43
C SER A 193 14.01 -11.59 7.39
N GLY A 194 13.50 -11.70 8.62
CA GLY A 194 13.97 -12.69 9.59
C GLY A 194 13.64 -14.14 9.22
N ALA A 195 12.49 -14.36 8.57
CA ALA A 195 12.13 -15.69 8.07
C ALA A 195 13.02 -16.16 6.90
N MET A 196 13.67 -15.23 6.17
CA MET A 196 14.61 -15.55 5.09
C MET A 196 16.04 -15.79 5.57
N GLN A 197 16.39 -15.48 6.82
CA GLN A 197 17.68 -15.76 7.45
C GLN A 197 17.82 -17.21 7.90
#